data_b88917c2fb52669856fae0dd365dc32e
#
_entry.id   b88917c2fb52669856fae0dd365dc32e
#
_cell.length_a   1.000
_cell.length_b   1.000
_cell.length_c   1.000
_cell.angle_alpha   90.00
_cell.angle_beta   90.00
_cell.angle_gamma   90.00
#
_symmetry.space_group_name_H-M   'P 1'
#
loop_
_entity.id
_entity.type
_entity.pdbx_description
1 polymer ?
#
loop_
_entity_poly.entity_id
_entity_poly.type
_entity_poly.pdbx_seq_one_letter_code
_entity_poly.pdbx_strand_id
1 'polypeptide(L)'
;MIIGKDKNAALIERFVKMLRSKLSHPIIAVDGQAVRASRNSTEHSPYVLNIMDADNELILAQQVIGEKNNEITHATKLISTLDIQGAIVTADALNTQTEFAAKIIAEKADYCLALKANQDLTYEQVRGFFELGTHDYKTARPSVTDQSGKITKRKTRVLPGSLLPKEIRDKWVGLEEGSIVETVTDTVRKSTSEVLEPQVRYYISSLRYEAPNVEQVLHRAVRQHWTIENKGHWALDMAFNQDRLQCTNAQYLAGRTLLNKIALNFTTKIQTRLEEATGKAAPSKPIIRARLRKIEDMLAAMNDCIRI
;
A
#
# COMPACT_ATOMS: atom_id res chain seq x y z
N MET A 1 10.52 16.70 23.93
CA MET A 1 9.08 17.00 23.99
C MET A 1 8.34 15.87 23.30
N ILE A 2 7.54 15.09 24.04
CA ILE A 2 6.79 13.94 23.51
C ILE A 2 5.42 14.46 23.10
N ILE A 3 5.16 14.49 21.78
CA ILE A 3 3.86 14.91 21.26
C ILE A 3 2.86 13.76 21.52
N GLY A 4 1.70 14.04 22.12
CA GLY A 4 0.68 13.00 22.41
C GLY A 4 0.16 12.32 21.14
N LYS A 5 -0.35 11.07 21.28
CA LYS A 5 -0.78 10.23 20.14
C LYS A 5 -1.74 10.95 19.17
N ASP A 6 -2.73 11.66 19.71
CA ASP A 6 -3.74 12.35 18.90
C ASP A 6 -3.17 13.56 18.14
N LYS A 7 -2.21 14.27 18.74
CA LYS A 7 -1.52 15.39 18.08
C LYS A 7 -0.58 14.92 16.97
N ASN A 8 -0.02 13.72 17.10
CA ASN A 8 0.84 13.12 16.08
C ASN A 8 0.06 12.77 14.81
N ALA A 9 -1.13 12.18 14.95
CA ALA A 9 -2.00 11.86 13.83
C ALA A 9 -2.44 13.13 13.08
N ALA A 10 -2.91 14.13 13.81
CA ALA A 10 -3.32 15.42 13.23
C ALA A 10 -2.17 16.15 12.51
N LEU A 11 -0.93 16.04 13.00
CA LEU A 11 0.24 16.64 12.36
C LEU A 11 0.53 16.00 11.00
N ILE A 12 0.54 14.67 10.93
CA ILE A 12 0.73 13.95 9.65
C ILE A 12 -0.40 14.30 8.67
N GLU A 13 -1.64 14.24 9.11
CA GLU A 13 -2.80 14.51 8.26
C GLU A 13 -2.72 15.91 7.62
N ARG A 14 -2.50 16.96 8.42
CA ARG A 14 -2.35 18.32 7.91
C ARG A 14 -1.20 18.45 6.93
N PHE A 15 -0.08 17.83 7.23
CA PHE A 15 1.12 17.85 6.40
C PHE A 15 0.89 17.12 5.07
N VAL A 16 0.29 15.91 5.12
CA VAL A 16 -0.01 15.12 3.93
C VAL A 16 -1.02 15.84 3.03
N LYS A 17 -2.05 16.47 3.61
CA LYS A 17 -3.06 17.25 2.87
C LYS A 17 -2.44 18.36 2.03
N MET A 18 -1.33 18.95 2.49
CA MET A 18 -0.59 19.97 1.73
C MET A 18 0.23 19.40 0.57
N LEU A 19 0.66 18.12 0.67
CA LEU A 19 1.54 17.50 -0.31
C LEU A 19 0.82 16.63 -1.33
N ARG A 20 -0.41 16.19 -1.01
CA ARG A 20 -1.16 15.22 -1.79
C ARG A 20 -1.81 15.87 -3.01
N SER A 21 -1.48 15.37 -4.21
CA SER A 21 -2.21 15.71 -5.42
C SER A 21 -3.55 14.96 -5.45
N LYS A 22 -4.63 15.62 -5.88
CA LYS A 22 -5.94 14.97 -6.04
C LYS A 22 -5.93 14.15 -7.33
N LEU A 23 -6.24 12.87 -7.22
CA LEU A 23 -6.43 11.94 -8.34
C LEU A 23 -7.86 11.41 -8.33
N SER A 24 -8.37 10.98 -9.47
CA SER A 24 -9.75 10.49 -9.59
C SER A 24 -10.00 9.22 -8.79
N HIS A 25 -9.04 8.29 -8.75
CA HIS A 25 -9.10 7.04 -8.00
C HIS A 25 -7.73 6.72 -7.43
N PRO A 26 -7.31 7.38 -6.33
CA PRO A 26 -6.01 7.12 -5.73
C PRO A 26 -5.96 5.72 -5.13
N ILE A 27 -4.82 5.05 -5.25
CA ILE A 27 -4.60 3.75 -4.62
C ILE A 27 -4.02 3.96 -3.22
N ILE A 28 -4.74 3.46 -2.23
CA ILE A 28 -4.34 3.51 -0.82
C ILE A 28 -3.88 2.11 -0.41
N ALA A 29 -2.59 1.94 -0.15
CA ALA A 29 -2.04 0.67 0.32
C ALA A 29 -1.97 0.64 1.86
N VAL A 30 -2.39 -0.49 2.43
CA VAL A 30 -2.34 -0.76 3.88
C VAL A 30 -1.45 -1.96 4.11
N ASP A 31 -0.39 -1.78 4.89
CA ASP A 31 0.55 -2.86 5.22
C ASP A 31 1.36 -2.49 6.47
N GLY A 32 1.91 -3.49 7.13
CA GLY A 32 2.67 -3.30 8.35
C GLY A 32 4.12 -3.73 8.25
N GLN A 33 4.97 -3.09 9.05
CA GLN A 33 6.40 -3.34 9.10
C GLN A 33 6.85 -3.61 10.54
N ALA A 34 7.62 -4.71 10.75
CA ALA A 34 8.27 -4.97 12.02
C ALA A 34 9.52 -4.08 12.20
N VAL A 35 9.68 -3.46 13.38
CA VAL A 35 10.91 -2.75 13.76
C VAL A 35 11.83 -3.72 14.49
N ARG A 36 12.62 -4.47 13.72
CA ARG A 36 13.33 -5.68 14.17
C ARG A 36 14.30 -5.47 15.32
N ALA A 37 15.03 -4.34 15.31
CA ALA A 37 16.01 -4.07 16.36
C ALA A 37 15.39 -3.60 17.69
N SER A 38 14.10 -3.30 17.74
CA SER A 38 13.35 -2.91 18.94
C SER A 38 12.67 -4.09 19.63
N ARG A 39 13.26 -5.28 19.57
CA ARG A 39 12.75 -6.46 20.28
C ARG A 39 12.72 -6.20 21.77
N ASN A 40 11.64 -6.63 22.42
CA ASN A 40 11.53 -6.63 23.87
C ASN A 40 12.07 -7.95 24.47
N SER A 41 12.05 -8.07 25.80
CA SER A 41 12.47 -9.27 26.54
C SER A 41 11.65 -10.53 26.20
N THR A 42 10.51 -10.40 25.53
CA THR A 42 9.63 -11.50 25.09
C THR A 42 9.84 -11.88 23.62
N GLU A 43 10.94 -11.41 22.99
CA GLU A 43 11.33 -11.67 21.60
C GLU A 43 10.37 -11.09 20.51
N HIS A 44 9.35 -10.33 20.89
CA HIS A 44 8.45 -9.70 19.93
C HIS A 44 8.99 -8.33 19.48
N SER A 45 9.09 -8.16 18.17
CA SER A 45 9.41 -6.86 17.58
C SER A 45 8.13 -6.01 17.51
N PRO A 46 8.17 -4.74 17.92
CA PRO A 46 7.06 -3.83 17.68
C PRO A 46 6.73 -3.77 16.19
N TYR A 47 5.45 -3.70 15.89
CA TYR A 47 4.93 -3.66 14.53
C TYR A 47 4.35 -2.27 14.25
N VAL A 48 4.59 -1.73 13.06
CA VAL A 48 4.10 -0.40 12.67
C VAL A 48 3.22 -0.58 11.44
N LEU A 49 1.92 -0.43 11.63
CA LEU A 49 0.96 -0.36 10.55
C LEU A 49 1.12 0.97 9.82
N ASN A 50 1.12 0.93 8.49
CA ASN A 50 1.23 2.10 7.63
C ASN A 50 0.08 2.14 6.63
N ILE A 51 -0.40 3.34 6.34
CA ILE A 51 -1.32 3.62 5.25
C ILE A 51 -0.62 4.59 4.30
N MET A 52 -0.54 4.24 3.03
CA MET A 52 0.20 4.97 2.01
C MET A 52 -0.67 5.29 0.81
N ASP A 53 -0.65 6.54 0.37
CA ASP A 53 -1.07 6.90 -0.99
C ASP A 53 0.02 6.44 -1.95
N ALA A 54 -0.25 5.35 -2.65
CA ALA A 54 0.73 4.68 -3.50
C ALA A 54 1.04 5.47 -4.79
N ASP A 55 0.08 6.24 -5.27
CA ASP A 55 0.24 7.08 -6.45
C ASP A 55 1.09 8.33 -6.16
N ASN A 56 0.90 8.94 -5.00
CA ASN A 56 1.70 10.08 -4.55
C ASN A 56 2.99 9.68 -3.81
N GLU A 57 3.19 8.39 -3.53
CA GLU A 57 4.28 7.84 -2.70
C GLU A 57 4.37 8.49 -1.31
N LEU A 58 3.23 8.80 -0.67
CA LEU A 58 3.16 9.47 0.62
C LEU A 58 2.56 8.58 1.71
N ILE A 59 3.22 8.47 2.85
CA ILE A 59 2.64 7.85 4.05
C ILE A 59 1.58 8.80 4.62
N LEU A 60 0.32 8.34 4.64
CA LEU A 60 -0.82 9.11 5.12
C LEU A 60 -0.99 9.01 6.63
N ALA A 61 -0.82 7.80 7.16
CA ALA A 61 -0.99 7.52 8.58
C ALA A 61 -0.11 6.35 9.03
N GLN A 62 0.11 6.26 10.34
CA GLN A 62 0.77 5.14 10.98
C GLN A 62 0.20 4.86 12.36
N GLN A 63 0.35 3.60 12.80
CA GLN A 63 0.13 3.22 14.18
C GLN A 63 1.13 2.17 14.62
N VAL A 64 1.78 2.39 15.78
CA VAL A 64 2.58 1.36 16.44
C VAL A 64 1.63 0.42 17.17
N ILE A 65 1.74 -0.87 16.88
CA ILE A 65 0.96 -1.94 17.50
C ILE A 65 1.93 -2.92 18.18
N GLY A 66 1.53 -3.45 19.35
CA GLY A 66 2.41 -4.34 20.13
C GLY A 66 2.65 -5.66 19.42
N GLU A 67 1.61 -6.23 18.83
CA GLU A 67 1.63 -7.53 18.17
C GLU A 67 0.92 -7.47 16.82
N LYS A 68 1.41 -8.28 15.86
CA LYS A 68 0.87 -8.37 14.51
C LYS A 68 -0.62 -8.80 14.50
N ASN A 69 -1.04 -9.62 15.45
CA ASN A 69 -2.41 -10.13 15.52
C ASN A 69 -3.49 -9.05 15.71
N ASN A 70 -3.10 -7.85 16.15
CA ASN A 70 -4.00 -6.71 16.33
C ASN A 70 -4.08 -5.79 15.09
N GLU A 71 -3.40 -6.15 14.00
CA GLU A 71 -3.28 -5.31 12.80
C GLU A 71 -4.65 -4.96 12.20
N ILE A 72 -5.55 -5.93 12.10
CA ILE A 72 -6.89 -5.78 11.50
C ILE A 72 -7.70 -4.71 12.20
N THR A 73 -7.81 -4.80 13.54
CA THR A 73 -8.56 -3.84 14.36
C THR A 73 -7.97 -2.43 14.24
N HIS A 74 -6.65 -2.34 14.20
CA HIS A 74 -5.95 -1.06 14.06
C HIS A 74 -6.08 -0.49 12.64
N ALA A 75 -6.03 -1.34 11.60
CA ALA A 75 -6.25 -0.91 10.22
C ALA A 75 -7.63 -0.31 10.04
N THR A 76 -8.67 -0.99 10.56
CA THR A 76 -10.07 -0.54 10.51
C THR A 76 -10.26 0.82 11.21
N LYS A 77 -9.62 1.02 12.37
CA LYS A 77 -9.66 2.30 13.09
C LYS A 77 -8.88 3.40 12.36
N LEU A 78 -7.71 3.07 11.86
CA LEU A 78 -6.82 4.05 11.25
C LEU A 78 -7.39 4.57 9.92
N ILE A 79 -8.00 3.69 9.10
CA ILE A 79 -8.59 4.07 7.82
C ILE A 79 -9.73 5.08 7.99
N SER A 80 -10.51 4.98 9.09
CA SER A 80 -11.62 5.90 9.37
C SER A 80 -11.20 7.31 9.79
N THR A 81 -9.90 7.52 10.05
CA THR A 81 -9.38 8.87 10.36
C THR A 81 -8.93 9.63 9.11
N LEU A 82 -9.00 8.99 7.93
CA LEU A 82 -8.49 9.54 6.68
C LEU A 82 -9.61 9.88 5.71
N ASP A 83 -9.45 10.95 4.95
CA ASP A 83 -10.27 11.22 3.78
C ASP A 83 -9.80 10.34 2.61
N ILE A 84 -10.52 9.22 2.42
CA ILE A 84 -10.24 8.23 1.37
C ILE A 84 -11.37 8.13 0.33
N GLN A 85 -12.32 9.07 0.35
CA GLN A 85 -13.45 9.05 -0.58
C GLN A 85 -12.99 8.93 -2.03
N GLY A 86 -13.56 7.97 -2.77
CA GLY A 86 -13.22 7.68 -4.16
C GLY A 86 -11.88 6.95 -4.37
N ALA A 87 -11.18 6.59 -3.30
CA ALA A 87 -9.95 5.79 -3.39
C ALA A 87 -10.25 4.30 -3.58
N ILE A 88 -9.24 3.54 -4.00
CA ILE A 88 -9.24 2.08 -3.95
C ILE A 88 -8.23 1.64 -2.89
N VAL A 89 -8.72 1.04 -1.82
CA VAL A 89 -7.90 0.53 -0.73
C VAL A 89 -7.42 -0.88 -1.04
N THR A 90 -6.12 -1.09 -0.95
CA THR A 90 -5.49 -2.39 -1.13
C THR A 90 -4.84 -2.86 0.17
N ALA A 91 -4.97 -4.14 0.46
CA ALA A 91 -4.34 -4.76 1.63
C ALA A 91 -3.92 -6.20 1.33
N ASP A 92 -3.00 -6.71 2.15
CA ASP A 92 -2.62 -8.12 2.10
C ASP A 92 -3.74 -9.03 2.63
N ALA A 93 -3.57 -10.36 2.49
CA ALA A 93 -4.59 -11.31 2.88
C ALA A 93 -4.86 -11.36 4.40
N LEU A 94 -3.93 -10.92 5.25
CA LEU A 94 -4.15 -10.82 6.69
C LEU A 94 -5.23 -9.78 7.01
N ASN A 95 -5.16 -8.64 6.32
CA ASN A 95 -6.10 -7.52 6.46
C ASN A 95 -7.38 -7.72 5.63
N THR A 96 -7.48 -8.79 4.83
CA THR A 96 -8.70 -9.15 4.09
C THR A 96 -9.74 -9.72 5.05
N GLN A 97 -10.55 -8.84 5.63
CA GLN A 97 -11.60 -9.16 6.59
C GLN A 97 -12.88 -8.41 6.24
N THR A 98 -14.03 -9.00 6.55
CA THR A 98 -15.35 -8.45 6.21
C THR A 98 -15.60 -7.11 6.87
N GLU A 99 -15.19 -6.94 8.13
CA GLU A 99 -15.31 -5.66 8.86
C GLU A 99 -14.46 -4.56 8.22
N PHE A 100 -13.26 -4.90 7.76
CA PHE A 100 -12.39 -3.95 7.08
C PHE A 100 -12.98 -3.52 5.72
N ALA A 101 -13.47 -4.49 4.92
CA ALA A 101 -14.16 -4.22 3.67
C ALA A 101 -15.40 -3.33 3.86
N ALA A 102 -16.25 -3.64 4.86
CA ALA A 102 -17.42 -2.84 5.18
C ALA A 102 -17.05 -1.42 5.61
N LYS A 103 -15.96 -1.26 6.38
CA LYS A 103 -15.47 0.06 6.79
C LYS A 103 -15.00 0.91 5.60
N ILE A 104 -14.27 0.32 4.65
CA ILE A 104 -13.85 1.01 3.43
C ILE A 104 -15.06 1.55 2.65
N ILE A 105 -16.08 0.72 2.46
CA ILE A 105 -17.32 1.12 1.78
C ILE A 105 -18.04 2.24 2.54
N ALA A 106 -18.09 2.17 3.88
CA ALA A 106 -18.69 3.22 4.70
C ALA A 106 -17.98 4.58 4.55
N GLU A 107 -16.66 4.58 4.27
CA GLU A 107 -15.88 5.78 3.97
C GLU A 107 -15.98 6.22 2.48
N LYS A 108 -16.92 5.64 1.71
CA LYS A 108 -17.17 5.95 0.28
C LYS A 108 -15.94 5.67 -0.60
N ALA A 109 -15.18 4.64 -0.28
CA ALA A 109 -14.05 4.14 -1.04
C ALA A 109 -14.35 2.71 -1.53
N ASP A 110 -13.59 2.26 -2.53
CA ASP A 110 -13.60 0.88 -2.99
C ASP A 110 -12.43 0.09 -2.38
N TYR A 111 -12.53 -1.22 -2.40
CA TYR A 111 -11.44 -2.10 -2.01
C TYR A 111 -10.97 -3.01 -3.15
N CYS A 112 -9.69 -3.42 -3.09
CA CYS A 112 -9.12 -4.53 -3.85
C CYS A 112 -8.23 -5.33 -2.89
N LEU A 113 -8.78 -6.41 -2.32
CA LEU A 113 -8.19 -7.16 -1.21
C LEU A 113 -7.69 -8.52 -1.66
N ALA A 114 -6.45 -8.87 -1.26
CA ALA A 114 -5.83 -10.13 -1.62
C ALA A 114 -6.48 -11.31 -0.88
N LEU A 115 -6.73 -12.40 -1.60
CA LEU A 115 -7.23 -13.66 -1.03
C LEU A 115 -6.10 -14.67 -0.87
N LYS A 116 -6.15 -15.41 0.22
CA LYS A 116 -5.33 -16.60 0.49
C LYS A 116 -6.16 -17.64 1.22
N ALA A 117 -5.54 -18.78 1.54
CA ALA A 117 -6.19 -19.88 2.24
C ALA A 117 -6.81 -19.54 3.62
N ASN A 118 -6.50 -18.36 4.21
CA ASN A 118 -7.18 -17.89 5.41
C ASN A 118 -8.64 -17.43 5.17
N GLN A 119 -9.07 -17.27 3.92
CA GLN A 119 -10.45 -17.09 3.47
C GLN A 119 -10.93 -18.29 2.65
N ASP A 120 -10.72 -19.50 3.14
CA ASP A 120 -10.87 -20.77 2.45
C ASP A 120 -11.99 -20.81 1.41
N LEU A 121 -13.23 -20.62 1.85
CA LEU A 121 -14.40 -20.75 0.98
C LEU A 121 -14.39 -19.71 -0.15
N THR A 122 -14.11 -18.45 0.16
CA THR A 122 -14.07 -17.38 -0.85
C THR A 122 -12.89 -17.59 -1.82
N TYR A 123 -11.73 -17.98 -1.30
CA TYR A 123 -10.53 -18.24 -2.10
C TYR A 123 -10.76 -19.39 -3.08
N GLU A 124 -11.27 -20.54 -2.60
CA GLU A 124 -11.49 -21.72 -3.44
C GLU A 124 -12.53 -21.46 -4.54
N GLN A 125 -13.60 -20.73 -4.24
CA GLN A 125 -14.60 -20.38 -5.24
C GLN A 125 -14.02 -19.45 -6.31
N VAL A 126 -13.30 -18.39 -5.91
CA VAL A 126 -12.66 -17.46 -6.86
C VAL A 126 -11.64 -18.21 -7.72
N ARG A 127 -10.79 -19.05 -7.13
CA ARG A 127 -9.82 -19.87 -7.85
C ARG A 127 -10.50 -20.76 -8.88
N GLY A 128 -11.56 -21.47 -8.46
CA GLY A 128 -12.29 -22.38 -9.33
C GLY A 128 -12.84 -21.72 -10.58
N PHE A 129 -13.39 -20.50 -10.50
CA PHE A 129 -13.89 -19.78 -11.68
C PHE A 129 -12.79 -19.46 -12.70
N PHE A 130 -11.58 -19.12 -12.25
CA PHE A 130 -10.45 -18.86 -13.15
C PHE A 130 -9.81 -20.13 -13.71
N GLU A 131 -9.72 -21.20 -12.92
CA GLU A 131 -9.17 -22.50 -13.35
C GLU A 131 -10.09 -23.21 -14.38
N LEU A 132 -11.41 -23.14 -14.20
CA LEU A 132 -12.36 -23.73 -15.15
C LEU A 132 -12.31 -23.06 -16.53
N GLY A 133 -11.97 -21.78 -16.61
CA GLY A 133 -11.76 -21.09 -17.89
C GLY A 133 -12.99 -20.96 -18.80
N THR A 134 -14.20 -21.12 -18.23
CA THR A 134 -15.47 -21.18 -18.98
C THR A 134 -16.13 -19.83 -19.24
N HIS A 135 -15.58 -18.76 -18.65
CA HIS A 135 -16.14 -17.41 -18.72
C HIS A 135 -15.28 -16.47 -19.57
N ASP A 136 -15.92 -15.50 -20.21
CA ASP A 136 -15.22 -14.41 -20.87
C ASP A 136 -14.66 -13.42 -19.85
N TYR A 137 -13.35 -13.21 -19.88
CA TYR A 137 -12.65 -12.32 -18.97
C TYR A 137 -12.51 -10.92 -19.55
N LYS A 138 -12.72 -9.89 -18.73
CA LYS A 138 -12.10 -8.59 -19.01
C LYS A 138 -10.60 -8.71 -18.69
N THR A 139 -9.74 -8.41 -19.66
CA THR A 139 -8.29 -8.61 -19.52
C THR A 139 -7.55 -7.29 -19.66
N ALA A 140 -6.78 -6.93 -18.64
CA ALA A 140 -5.93 -5.74 -18.67
C ALA A 140 -4.75 -5.88 -19.64
N ARG A 141 -4.25 -4.76 -20.15
CA ARG A 141 -2.98 -4.74 -20.90
C ARG A 141 -1.87 -5.25 -19.98
N PRO A 142 -1.11 -6.27 -20.40
CA PRO A 142 -0.04 -6.80 -19.57
C PRO A 142 1.01 -5.75 -19.26
N SER A 143 1.52 -5.75 -18.02
CA SER A 143 2.67 -4.92 -17.66
C SER A 143 3.96 -5.75 -17.64
N VAL A 144 5.05 -5.16 -18.13
CA VAL A 144 6.39 -5.77 -18.11
C VAL A 144 7.30 -4.87 -17.29
N THR A 145 8.08 -5.47 -16.40
CA THR A 145 9.13 -4.78 -15.64
C THR A 145 10.46 -5.49 -15.83
N ASP A 146 11.50 -4.70 -16.05
CA ASP A 146 12.92 -5.16 -16.12
C ASP A 146 13.68 -4.52 -14.95
N GLN A 147 13.83 -5.29 -13.88
CA GLN A 147 14.48 -4.81 -12.64
C GLN A 147 15.22 -5.93 -11.94
N SER A 148 16.32 -5.58 -11.29
CA SER A 148 17.10 -6.51 -10.44
C SER A 148 17.46 -7.82 -11.13
N GLY A 149 17.84 -7.76 -12.42
CA GLY A 149 18.24 -8.93 -13.21
C GLY A 149 17.09 -9.88 -13.57
N LYS A 150 15.83 -9.42 -13.45
CA LYS A 150 14.64 -10.20 -13.78
C LYS A 150 13.73 -9.43 -14.74
N ILE A 151 13.16 -10.14 -15.70
CA ILE A 151 12.04 -9.66 -16.51
C ILE A 151 10.77 -10.30 -15.95
N THR A 152 9.82 -9.46 -15.55
CA THR A 152 8.56 -9.92 -14.96
C THR A 152 7.40 -9.41 -15.80
N LYS A 153 6.56 -10.32 -16.28
CA LYS A 153 5.32 -10.02 -17.03
C LYS A 153 4.11 -10.35 -16.16
N ARG A 154 3.21 -9.39 -16.00
CA ARG A 154 1.96 -9.56 -15.23
C ARG A 154 0.77 -9.46 -16.13
N LYS A 155 -0.14 -10.43 -16.00
CA LYS A 155 -1.44 -10.48 -16.66
C LYS A 155 -2.52 -10.43 -15.59
N THR A 156 -3.58 -9.68 -15.84
CA THR A 156 -4.72 -9.58 -14.91
C THR A 156 -6.00 -9.87 -15.68
N ARG A 157 -6.79 -10.79 -15.13
CA ARG A 157 -8.12 -11.18 -15.64
C ARG A 157 -9.15 -10.81 -14.57
N VAL A 158 -10.32 -10.36 -15.01
CA VAL A 158 -11.40 -9.89 -14.13
C VAL A 158 -12.71 -10.54 -14.54
N LEU A 159 -13.46 -11.02 -13.57
CA LEU A 159 -14.80 -11.57 -13.69
C LEU A 159 -15.76 -10.82 -12.75
N PRO A 160 -17.08 -10.84 -13.03
CA PRO A 160 -18.05 -10.21 -12.12
C PRO A 160 -18.18 -10.99 -10.80
N GLY A 161 -18.31 -10.25 -9.70
CA GLY A 161 -18.52 -10.82 -8.36
C GLY A 161 -19.84 -11.57 -8.24
N SER A 162 -20.84 -11.23 -9.06
CA SER A 162 -22.15 -11.90 -9.12
C SER A 162 -22.10 -13.40 -9.47
N LEU A 163 -20.97 -13.89 -10.02
CA LEU A 163 -20.74 -15.31 -10.25
C LEU A 163 -20.61 -16.13 -8.95
N LEU A 164 -20.17 -15.49 -7.88
CA LEU A 164 -19.98 -16.15 -6.60
C LEU A 164 -21.31 -16.57 -5.96
N PRO A 165 -21.34 -17.66 -5.17
CA PRO A 165 -22.51 -18.04 -4.37
C PRO A 165 -23.02 -16.88 -3.50
N LYS A 166 -24.35 -16.83 -3.31
CA LYS A 166 -25.01 -15.76 -2.55
C LYS A 166 -24.41 -15.58 -1.16
N GLU A 167 -24.09 -16.66 -0.46
CA GLU A 167 -23.52 -16.66 0.89
C GLU A 167 -22.17 -15.94 0.96
N ILE A 168 -21.38 -15.99 -0.12
CA ILE A 168 -20.10 -15.29 -0.23
C ILE A 168 -20.33 -13.81 -0.56
N ARG A 169 -21.25 -13.52 -1.48
CA ARG A 169 -21.56 -12.14 -1.87
C ARG A 169 -22.15 -11.32 -0.72
N ASP A 170 -23.05 -11.92 0.06
CA ASP A 170 -23.66 -11.31 1.24
C ASP A 170 -22.61 -11.03 2.35
N LYS A 171 -21.56 -11.84 2.40
CA LYS A 171 -20.46 -11.68 3.37
C LYS A 171 -19.59 -10.46 3.07
N TRP A 172 -19.40 -10.11 1.80
CA TRP A 172 -18.50 -9.04 1.36
C TRP A 172 -19.27 -7.86 0.78
N VAL A 173 -19.41 -6.81 1.56
CA VAL A 173 -20.18 -5.61 1.16
C VAL A 173 -19.63 -5.03 -0.15
N GLY A 174 -20.50 -4.87 -1.15
CA GLY A 174 -20.16 -4.33 -2.47
C GLY A 174 -19.69 -5.38 -3.49
N LEU A 175 -19.52 -6.65 -3.11
CA LEU A 175 -19.01 -7.69 -4.01
C LEU A 175 -20.05 -8.13 -5.06
N GLU A 176 -21.34 -8.02 -4.79
CA GLU A 176 -22.43 -8.37 -5.72
C GLU A 176 -22.25 -7.69 -7.09
N GLU A 177 -22.06 -6.37 -7.09
CA GLU A 177 -21.80 -5.59 -8.30
C GLU A 177 -20.31 -5.46 -8.60
N GLY A 178 -19.48 -5.93 -7.71
CA GLY A 178 -18.03 -5.86 -7.72
C GLY A 178 -17.38 -6.85 -8.65
N SER A 179 -16.12 -7.13 -8.39
CA SER A 179 -15.25 -7.92 -9.27
C SER A 179 -14.45 -8.95 -8.49
N ILE A 180 -14.19 -10.10 -9.13
CA ILE A 180 -13.14 -11.03 -8.73
C ILE A 180 -11.99 -10.96 -9.71
N VAL A 181 -10.77 -11.08 -9.21
CA VAL A 181 -9.55 -10.77 -9.97
C VAL A 181 -8.53 -11.88 -9.83
N GLU A 182 -7.93 -12.25 -10.95
CA GLU A 182 -6.74 -13.09 -10.98
C GLU A 182 -5.56 -12.29 -11.56
N THR A 183 -4.39 -12.43 -10.95
CA THR A 183 -3.13 -11.91 -11.50
C THR A 183 -2.11 -13.03 -11.61
N VAL A 184 -1.63 -13.28 -12.83
CA VAL A 184 -0.55 -14.22 -13.13
C VAL A 184 0.73 -13.44 -13.37
N THR A 185 1.79 -13.82 -12.67
CA THR A 185 3.10 -13.20 -12.77
C THR A 185 4.12 -14.21 -13.29
N ASP A 186 4.55 -14.03 -14.54
CA ASP A 186 5.63 -14.80 -15.17
C ASP A 186 6.97 -14.06 -14.93
N THR A 187 8.00 -14.76 -14.51
CA THR A 187 9.30 -14.17 -14.22
C THR A 187 10.43 -14.97 -14.88
N VAL A 188 11.34 -14.27 -15.58
CA VAL A 188 12.54 -14.84 -16.19
C VAL A 188 13.77 -14.17 -15.57
N ARG A 189 14.75 -14.99 -15.13
CA ARG A 189 16.07 -14.49 -14.71
C ARG A 189 16.92 -14.19 -15.92
N LYS A 190 17.44 -12.98 -16.04
CA LYS A 190 18.25 -12.55 -17.20
C LYS A 190 19.60 -13.28 -17.29
N SER A 191 20.23 -13.56 -16.15
CA SER A 191 21.56 -14.19 -16.09
C SER A 191 21.58 -15.64 -16.56
N THR A 192 20.48 -16.37 -16.34
CA THR A 192 20.39 -17.82 -16.62
C THR A 192 19.33 -18.15 -17.67
N SER A 193 18.53 -17.17 -18.09
CA SER A 193 17.32 -17.38 -18.91
C SER A 193 16.31 -18.35 -18.28
N GLU A 194 16.43 -18.60 -16.99
CA GLU A 194 15.55 -19.50 -16.24
C GLU A 194 14.17 -18.90 -16.12
N VAL A 195 13.15 -19.63 -16.51
CA VAL A 195 11.73 -19.31 -16.30
C VAL A 195 11.36 -19.83 -14.92
N LEU A 196 10.97 -18.91 -14.03
CA LEU A 196 10.50 -19.28 -12.70
C LEU A 196 9.05 -19.73 -12.76
N GLU A 197 8.63 -20.53 -11.77
CA GLU A 197 7.22 -20.94 -11.64
C GLU A 197 6.30 -19.72 -11.59
N PRO A 198 5.23 -19.69 -12.41
CA PRO A 198 4.27 -18.60 -12.41
C PRO A 198 3.61 -18.41 -11.04
N GLN A 199 3.54 -17.18 -10.58
CA GLN A 199 2.82 -16.85 -9.36
C GLN A 199 1.39 -16.40 -9.70
N VAL A 200 0.41 -17.14 -9.19
CA VAL A 200 -1.01 -16.79 -9.31
C VAL A 200 -1.52 -16.20 -8.00
N ARG A 201 -2.25 -15.11 -8.08
CA ARG A 201 -2.88 -14.45 -6.93
C ARG A 201 -4.30 -14.04 -7.26
N TYR A 202 -5.18 -14.18 -6.28
CA TYR A 202 -6.59 -13.85 -6.40
C TYR A 202 -6.97 -12.70 -5.48
N TYR A 203 -7.98 -11.92 -5.89
CA TYR A 203 -8.45 -10.75 -5.15
C TYR A 203 -9.97 -10.64 -5.29
N ILE A 204 -10.59 -9.97 -4.33
CA ILE A 204 -11.96 -9.46 -4.41
C ILE A 204 -11.94 -7.95 -4.41
N SER A 205 -12.90 -7.35 -5.09
CA SER A 205 -13.03 -5.90 -5.19
C SER A 205 -14.49 -5.46 -5.19
N SER A 206 -14.79 -4.36 -4.51
CA SER A 206 -16.08 -3.68 -4.60
C SER A 206 -16.21 -2.82 -5.86
N LEU A 207 -15.11 -2.56 -6.57
CA LEU A 207 -15.16 -1.80 -7.81
C LEU A 207 -16.04 -2.51 -8.81
N ARG A 208 -17.08 -1.80 -9.27
CA ARG A 208 -18.13 -2.39 -10.13
C ARG A 208 -17.53 -3.00 -11.40
N TYR A 209 -17.92 -4.23 -11.69
CA TYR A 209 -17.46 -4.93 -12.87
C TYR A 209 -17.80 -4.16 -14.17
N GLU A 210 -18.94 -3.47 -14.20
CA GLU A 210 -19.38 -2.68 -15.36
C GLU A 210 -18.70 -1.29 -15.46
N ALA A 211 -17.85 -0.93 -14.48
CA ALA A 211 -17.11 0.33 -14.56
C ALA A 211 -16.18 0.35 -15.80
N PRO A 212 -16.03 1.51 -16.44
CA PRO A 212 -15.14 1.64 -17.60
C PRO A 212 -13.69 1.25 -17.26
N ASN A 213 -13.06 0.40 -18.09
CA ASN A 213 -11.67 -0.06 -17.93
C ASN A 213 -11.37 -0.67 -16.54
N VAL A 214 -12.37 -1.34 -15.92
CA VAL A 214 -12.24 -1.94 -14.57
C VAL A 214 -11.02 -2.85 -14.46
N GLU A 215 -10.74 -3.64 -15.51
CA GLU A 215 -9.59 -4.54 -15.58
C GLU A 215 -8.25 -3.78 -15.50
N GLN A 216 -8.18 -2.61 -16.15
CA GLN A 216 -6.96 -1.80 -16.11
C GLN A 216 -6.78 -1.09 -14.77
N VAL A 217 -7.87 -0.62 -14.18
CA VAL A 217 -7.88 0.00 -12.85
C VAL A 217 -7.46 -1.01 -11.77
N LEU A 218 -8.03 -2.22 -11.81
CA LEU A 218 -7.69 -3.29 -10.85
C LEU A 218 -6.26 -3.81 -11.05
N HIS A 219 -5.79 -3.94 -12.31
CA HIS A 219 -4.38 -4.24 -12.59
C HIS A 219 -3.44 -3.21 -11.94
N ARG A 220 -3.76 -1.92 -12.07
CA ARG A 220 -3.02 -0.83 -11.42
C ARG A 220 -3.07 -0.95 -9.89
N ALA A 221 -4.24 -1.20 -9.31
CA ALA A 221 -4.43 -1.32 -7.87
C ALA A 221 -3.58 -2.44 -7.27
N VAL A 222 -3.64 -3.66 -7.84
CA VAL A 222 -2.83 -4.80 -7.42
C VAL A 222 -1.34 -4.50 -7.51
N ARG A 223 -0.90 -3.81 -8.56
CA ARG A 223 0.50 -3.47 -8.76
C ARG A 223 0.98 -2.38 -7.81
N GLN A 224 0.19 -1.34 -7.62
CA GLN A 224 0.51 -0.21 -6.76
C GLN A 224 0.53 -0.57 -5.27
N HIS A 225 -0.15 -1.65 -4.86
CA HIS A 225 -0.04 -2.15 -3.50
C HIS A 225 1.42 -2.34 -3.04
N TRP A 226 2.28 -2.85 -3.93
CA TRP A 226 3.71 -3.09 -3.63
C TRP A 226 4.54 -1.81 -3.47
N THR A 227 3.98 -0.65 -3.77
CA THR A 227 4.64 0.65 -3.55
C THR A 227 4.91 0.88 -2.07
N ILE A 228 4.00 0.43 -1.17
CA ILE A 228 4.20 0.58 0.28
C ILE A 228 5.45 -0.17 0.76
N GLU A 229 5.73 -1.36 0.23
CA GLU A 229 6.95 -2.11 0.54
C GLU A 229 8.18 -1.46 -0.11
N ASN A 230 8.14 -1.20 -1.43
CA ASN A 230 9.29 -0.80 -2.22
C ASN A 230 9.69 0.66 -2.03
N LYS A 231 8.74 1.56 -1.81
CA LYS A 231 8.95 3.01 -1.69
C LYS A 231 8.70 3.53 -0.26
N GLY A 232 7.89 2.80 0.53
CA GLY A 232 7.65 3.09 1.93
C GLY A 232 8.66 2.37 2.83
N HIS A 233 8.46 1.08 3.11
CA HIS A 233 9.23 0.32 4.08
C HIS A 233 10.72 0.25 3.73
N TRP A 234 11.06 -0.14 2.51
CA TRP A 234 12.45 -0.18 2.08
C TRP A 234 13.16 1.18 2.18
N ALA A 235 12.46 2.26 1.80
CA ALA A 235 13.03 3.61 1.91
C ALA A 235 13.22 4.06 3.36
N LEU A 236 12.31 3.69 4.27
CA LEU A 236 12.45 3.94 5.70
C LEU A 236 13.68 3.20 6.28
N ASP A 237 13.91 1.96 5.84
CA ASP A 237 15.04 1.18 6.31
C ASP A 237 16.37 1.70 5.73
N MET A 238 16.42 1.97 4.44
CA MET A 238 17.65 2.40 3.77
C MET A 238 18.04 3.86 4.03
N ALA A 239 17.05 4.77 4.03
CA ALA A 239 17.32 6.19 4.22
C ALA A 239 17.28 6.64 5.69
N PHE A 240 16.49 5.97 6.53
CA PHE A 240 16.24 6.39 7.91
C PHE A 240 16.64 5.35 8.97
N ASN A 241 17.15 4.18 8.56
CA ASN A 241 17.55 3.05 9.40
C ASN A 241 16.45 2.62 10.37
N GLN A 242 15.18 2.57 9.91
CA GLN A 242 14.04 2.32 10.78
C GLN A 242 14.09 0.92 11.41
N ASP A 243 14.50 -0.09 10.66
CA ASP A 243 14.67 -1.47 11.13
C ASP A 243 15.76 -1.64 12.21
N ARG A 244 16.71 -0.68 12.31
CA ARG A 244 17.80 -0.64 13.28
C ARG A 244 17.49 0.19 14.53
N LEU A 245 16.28 0.74 14.66
CA LEU A 245 15.89 1.47 15.85
C LEU A 245 15.81 0.52 17.05
N GLN A 246 16.67 0.76 18.03
CA GLN A 246 16.66 0.05 19.31
C GLN A 246 15.85 0.86 20.31
N CYS A 247 14.60 0.50 20.55
CA CYS A 247 13.74 1.21 21.47
C CYS A 247 12.67 0.30 22.07
N THR A 248 12.65 0.21 23.39
CA THR A 248 11.63 -0.54 24.14
C THR A 248 10.45 0.33 24.57
N ASN A 249 10.59 1.66 24.55
CA ASN A 249 9.51 2.58 24.88
C ASN A 249 8.60 2.82 23.66
N ALA A 250 7.37 2.32 23.73
CA ALA A 250 6.41 2.41 22.64
C ALA A 250 6.06 3.85 22.22
N GLN A 251 6.02 4.79 23.16
CA GLN A 251 5.70 6.19 22.87
C GLN A 251 6.87 6.90 22.16
N TYR A 252 8.10 6.64 22.58
CA TYR A 252 9.29 7.14 21.88
C TYR A 252 9.39 6.53 20.46
N LEU A 253 9.15 5.22 20.33
CA LEU A 253 9.15 4.54 19.04
C LEU A 253 8.11 5.16 18.09
N ALA A 254 6.87 5.40 18.58
CA ALA A 254 5.82 6.04 17.80
C ALA A 254 6.22 7.43 17.30
N GLY A 255 6.81 8.26 18.16
CA GLY A 255 7.31 9.58 17.78
C GLY A 255 8.46 9.51 16.77
N ARG A 256 9.42 8.59 16.98
CA ARG A 256 10.57 8.44 16.08
C ARG A 256 10.18 7.93 14.68
N THR A 257 9.33 6.90 14.63
CA THR A 257 8.83 6.38 13.35
C THR A 257 7.97 7.41 12.61
N LEU A 258 7.21 8.24 13.33
CA LEU A 258 6.46 9.36 12.77
C LEU A 258 7.38 10.37 12.09
N LEU A 259 8.43 10.82 12.78
CA LEU A 259 9.41 11.77 12.22
C LEU A 259 10.09 11.21 10.98
N ASN A 260 10.44 9.91 10.97
CA ASN A 260 11.01 9.26 9.81
C ASN A 260 10.06 9.35 8.59
N LYS A 261 8.74 9.18 8.80
CA LYS A 261 7.76 9.23 7.71
C LYS A 261 7.50 10.63 7.19
N ILE A 262 7.46 11.62 8.09
CA ILE A 262 7.41 13.04 7.68
C ILE A 262 8.63 13.35 6.81
N ALA A 263 9.83 12.96 7.24
CA ALA A 263 11.05 13.16 6.48
C ALA A 263 11.06 12.39 5.15
N LEU A 264 10.50 11.17 5.11
CA LEU A 264 10.33 10.40 3.88
C LEU A 264 9.40 11.12 2.90
N ASN A 265 8.25 11.60 3.36
CA ASN A 265 7.30 12.34 2.53
C ASN A 265 7.94 13.60 1.94
N PHE A 266 8.73 14.35 2.72
CA PHE A 266 9.48 15.49 2.22
C PHE A 266 10.50 15.10 1.15
N THR A 267 11.33 14.10 1.42
CA THR A 267 12.34 13.66 0.45
C THR A 267 11.71 13.16 -0.83
N THR A 268 10.54 12.52 -0.76
CA THR A 268 9.76 12.11 -1.94
C THR A 268 9.33 13.32 -2.77
N LYS A 269 8.75 14.35 -2.14
CA LYS A 269 8.33 15.56 -2.87
C LYS A 269 9.50 16.35 -3.45
N ILE A 270 10.62 16.42 -2.76
CA ILE A 270 11.84 17.03 -3.29
C ILE A 270 12.32 16.26 -4.53
N GLN A 271 12.31 14.91 -4.49
CA GLN A 271 12.65 14.12 -5.68
C GLN A 271 11.74 14.45 -6.86
N THR A 272 10.42 14.38 -6.66
CA THR A 272 9.44 14.68 -7.71
C THR A 272 9.70 16.06 -8.34
N ARG A 273 9.88 17.09 -7.52
CA ARG A 273 10.16 18.46 -8.01
C ARG A 273 11.48 18.59 -8.76
N LEU A 274 12.52 17.92 -8.29
CA LEU A 274 13.81 17.93 -8.99
C LEU A 274 13.69 17.23 -10.36
N GLU A 275 12.93 16.15 -10.46
CA GLU A 275 12.65 15.43 -11.70
C GLU A 275 11.85 16.30 -12.67
N GLU A 276 10.78 16.94 -12.20
CA GLU A 276 9.97 17.89 -12.98
C GLU A 276 10.78 19.08 -13.49
N ALA A 277 11.61 19.67 -12.63
CA ALA A 277 12.41 20.86 -12.98
C ALA A 277 13.57 20.56 -13.93
N THR A 278 14.17 19.36 -13.84
CA THR A 278 15.40 19.03 -14.59
C THR A 278 15.17 18.08 -15.77
N GLY A 279 14.02 17.39 -15.81
CA GLY A 279 13.76 16.30 -16.76
C GLY A 279 14.68 15.08 -16.58
N LYS A 280 15.42 15.00 -15.47
CA LYS A 280 16.38 13.94 -15.16
C LYS A 280 16.01 13.26 -13.85
N ALA A 281 16.42 11.98 -13.71
CA ALA A 281 16.24 11.27 -12.45
C ALA A 281 16.90 12.02 -11.29
N ALA A 282 16.13 12.24 -10.21
CA ALA A 282 16.63 12.90 -9.01
C ALA A 282 17.60 11.99 -8.22
N PRO A 283 18.46 12.59 -7.37
CA PRO A 283 19.28 11.83 -6.44
C PRO A 283 18.45 10.90 -5.53
N SER A 284 19.03 9.82 -5.07
CA SER A 284 18.35 8.90 -4.15
C SER A 284 17.99 9.57 -2.81
N LYS A 285 16.95 9.08 -2.13
CA LYS A 285 16.51 9.61 -0.83
C LYS A 285 17.61 9.73 0.23
N PRO A 286 18.55 8.77 0.39
CA PRO A 286 19.70 8.94 1.28
C PRO A 286 20.59 10.16 0.93
N ILE A 287 20.80 10.42 -0.36
CA ILE A 287 21.61 11.57 -0.81
C ILE A 287 20.86 12.88 -0.52
N ILE A 288 19.56 12.95 -0.81
CA ILE A 288 18.72 14.12 -0.51
C ILE A 288 18.75 14.37 0.99
N ARG A 289 18.49 13.34 1.81
CA ARG A 289 18.57 13.44 3.28
C ARG A 289 19.92 13.97 3.76
N ALA A 290 21.02 13.51 3.16
CA ALA A 290 22.36 13.98 3.53
C ALA A 290 22.57 15.47 3.20
N ARG A 291 22.03 15.94 2.08
CA ARG A 291 22.09 17.36 1.68
C ARG A 291 21.25 18.27 2.59
N LEU A 292 20.10 17.76 3.09
CA LEU A 292 19.22 18.50 4.01
C LEU A 292 19.70 18.52 5.47
N ARG A 293 20.95 18.17 5.76
CA ARG A 293 21.51 18.24 7.13
C ARG A 293 21.68 19.67 7.63
N LYS A 294 21.86 20.63 6.74
CA LYS A 294 21.87 22.05 7.11
C LYS A 294 20.43 22.51 7.25
N ILE A 295 20.14 23.19 8.36
CA ILE A 295 18.79 23.73 8.66
C ILE A 295 18.31 24.67 7.56
N GLU A 296 19.19 25.48 7.01
CA GLU A 296 18.90 26.43 5.94
C GLU A 296 18.44 25.74 4.66
N ASP A 297 19.14 24.68 4.23
CA ASP A 297 18.77 23.89 3.04
C ASP A 297 17.43 23.18 3.27
N MET A 298 17.17 22.70 4.50
CA MET A 298 15.92 22.07 4.87
C MET A 298 14.76 23.08 4.85
N LEU A 299 14.93 24.27 5.41
CA LEU A 299 13.91 25.31 5.43
C LEU A 299 13.61 25.84 4.02
N ALA A 300 14.62 26.01 3.16
CA ALA A 300 14.43 26.38 1.76
C ALA A 300 13.61 25.30 1.02
N ALA A 301 14.00 24.04 1.13
CA ALA A 301 13.27 22.93 0.51
C ALA A 301 11.84 22.79 1.04
N MET A 302 11.61 23.03 2.33
CA MET A 302 10.25 23.05 2.92
C MET A 302 9.41 24.19 2.34
N ASN A 303 9.95 25.39 2.27
CA ASN A 303 9.24 26.54 1.68
C ASN A 303 8.86 26.29 0.22
N ASP A 304 9.77 25.70 -0.56
CA ASP A 304 9.51 25.35 -1.96
C ASP A 304 8.46 24.21 -2.08
N CYS A 305 8.36 23.31 -1.10
CA CYS A 305 7.34 22.26 -1.05
C CYS A 305 5.95 22.78 -0.63
N ILE A 306 5.88 23.86 0.12
CA ILE A 306 4.63 24.41 0.68
C ILE A 306 4.06 25.54 -0.20
N ARG A 307 4.90 26.22 -0.98
CA ARG A 307 4.44 27.23 -1.94
C ARG A 307 3.74 26.55 -3.11
N ILE A 308 2.43 26.39 -2.99
CA ILE A 308 1.49 26.07 -4.06
C ILE A 308 0.46 27.20 -4.13
#